data_33420789cca4584ee7faea5b70eb0438
#
_entry.id   33420789cca4584ee7faea5b70eb0438
#
_cell.length_a   1.000
_cell.length_b   1.000
_cell.length_c   1.000
_cell.angle_alpha   90.00
_cell.angle_beta   90.00
_cell.angle_gamma   90.00
#
_symmetry.space_group_name_H-M   'P 1'
#
loop_
_entity.id
_entity.type
_entity.pdbx_description
1 polymer ?
#
loop_
_entity_poly.entity_id
_entity_poly.type
_entity_poly.pdbx_seq_one_letter_code
_entity_poly.pdbx_strand_id
1 'polypeptide(L)'
;MVDSGSQNRYAFSMTDKNREDAGHEYFSQLYGATSDEGEPQQTFFDKWRDKLLVNTYRKYGNNKLDESDVLDVGCGYGWLLDAFEGANTLCGVDIAHHAVEVAGRRKPERFFKQGDLHDPSPFPQKFDLILAINIIEHLSNPEAGISSIQNSAKPGAIVLVHMPTISNWLTRWEYSKLYDSDPTHIFRPSGKTVRNLFEAAGFETLRDSYLPHFPAFLTKVWPVHPAYLAVFRKK
;
A
#
# COMPACT_ATOMS: atom_id res chain seq x y z
N MET A 1 -35.70 -17.48 -15.39
CA MET A 1 -35.23 -17.73 -14.02
C MET A 1 -33.71 -17.91 -14.13
N VAL A 2 -32.96 -16.87 -13.81
CA VAL A 2 -31.50 -16.90 -13.82
C VAL A 2 -31.06 -16.91 -12.35
N ASP A 3 -30.31 -17.93 -12.02
CA ASP A 3 -29.84 -18.25 -10.67
C ASP A 3 -28.96 -17.12 -10.10
N SER A 4 -29.45 -16.48 -9.02
CA SER A 4 -28.81 -15.37 -8.29
C SER A 4 -27.98 -15.88 -7.09
N GLY A 5 -27.38 -17.07 -7.20
CA GLY A 5 -26.80 -17.83 -6.08
C GLY A 5 -25.29 -17.79 -5.90
N SER A 6 -24.49 -17.04 -6.67
CA SER A 6 -23.02 -17.19 -6.62
C SER A 6 -22.20 -15.95 -6.20
N GLN A 7 -22.81 -14.90 -5.70
CA GLN A 7 -22.07 -13.64 -5.43
C GLN A 7 -21.78 -13.35 -3.95
N ASN A 8 -21.80 -14.31 -3.03
CA ASN A 8 -21.49 -13.93 -1.63
C ASN A 8 -20.80 -15.03 -0.81
N ARG A 9 -19.73 -15.63 -1.34
CA ARG A 9 -18.94 -16.61 -0.56
C ARG A 9 -17.65 -16.09 0.04
N TYR A 10 -17.27 -14.82 -0.16
CA TYR A 10 -16.03 -14.25 0.34
C TYR A 10 -16.21 -13.05 1.30
N ALA A 11 -17.42 -12.81 1.79
CA ALA A 11 -17.61 -11.99 2.97
C ALA A 11 -17.30 -12.85 4.21
N PHE A 12 -16.03 -13.21 4.39
CA PHE A 12 -15.56 -13.91 5.56
C PHE A 12 -15.58 -12.95 6.75
N SER A 13 -16.46 -13.23 7.73
CA SER A 13 -16.22 -12.91 9.13
C SER A 13 -15.03 -13.77 9.57
N MET A 14 -13.80 -13.29 9.32
CA MET A 14 -12.59 -14.00 9.74
C MET A 14 -12.47 -13.91 11.26
N THR A 15 -12.52 -15.04 11.95
CA THR A 15 -12.00 -15.16 13.32
C THR A 15 -10.48 -14.99 13.29
N ASP A 16 -9.85 -14.52 14.37
CA ASP A 16 -8.41 -14.22 14.41
C ASP A 16 -7.52 -15.37 13.89
N LYS A 17 -7.88 -16.61 14.19
CA LYS A 17 -7.17 -17.79 13.71
C LYS A 17 -7.21 -17.98 12.17
N ASN A 18 -8.34 -17.65 11.54
CA ASN A 18 -8.49 -17.71 10.08
C ASN A 18 -7.75 -16.57 9.37
N ARG A 19 -7.47 -15.46 10.07
CA ARG A 19 -6.65 -14.35 9.54
C ARG A 19 -5.17 -14.72 9.49
N GLU A 20 -4.68 -15.45 10.48
CA GLU A 20 -3.29 -15.94 10.51
C GLU A 20 -3.01 -16.94 9.41
N ASP A 21 -3.89 -17.93 9.23
CA ASP A 21 -3.76 -18.95 8.20
C ASP A 21 -3.91 -18.36 6.78
N ALA A 22 -4.85 -17.42 6.57
CA ALA A 22 -5.04 -16.73 5.30
C ALA A 22 -3.86 -15.83 4.94
N GLY A 23 -3.24 -15.19 5.92
CA GLY A 23 -2.03 -14.39 5.71
C GLY A 23 -0.86 -15.24 5.23
N HIS A 24 -0.61 -16.39 5.85
CA HIS A 24 0.45 -17.30 5.45
C HIS A 24 0.22 -17.86 4.05
N GLU A 25 -1.00 -18.28 3.74
CA GLU A 25 -1.37 -18.81 2.42
C GLU A 25 -1.26 -17.74 1.33
N TYR A 26 -1.71 -16.51 1.59
CA TYR A 26 -1.61 -15.38 0.68
C TYR A 26 -0.15 -15.06 0.34
N PHE A 27 0.70 -14.92 1.34
CA PHE A 27 2.12 -14.62 1.13
C PHE A 27 2.87 -15.77 0.45
N SER A 28 2.51 -17.03 0.75
CA SER A 28 3.10 -18.20 0.08
C SER A 28 2.71 -18.30 -1.39
N GLN A 29 1.49 -17.90 -1.75
CA GLN A 29 1.03 -17.87 -3.14
C GLN A 29 1.62 -16.69 -3.92
N LEU A 30 1.75 -15.51 -3.31
CA LEU A 30 2.22 -14.31 -3.99
C LEU A 30 3.74 -14.30 -4.17
N TYR A 31 4.50 -14.83 -3.20
CA TYR A 31 5.97 -14.77 -3.16
C TYR A 31 6.65 -16.12 -3.31
N GLY A 32 5.88 -17.17 -3.61
CA GLY A 32 6.32 -18.56 -3.65
C GLY A 32 6.35 -19.21 -2.26
N ALA A 33 6.09 -20.51 -2.20
CA ALA A 33 6.18 -21.25 -0.96
C ALA A 33 7.57 -21.03 -0.37
N THR A 34 7.63 -20.49 0.83
CA THR A 34 8.82 -20.52 1.64
C THR A 34 9.04 -21.98 2.08
N SER A 35 9.61 -22.78 1.20
CA SER A 35 10.38 -23.93 1.65
C SER A 35 11.55 -23.38 2.46
N ASP A 36 12.03 -24.10 3.44
CA ASP A 36 13.16 -23.73 4.33
C ASP A 36 14.46 -23.24 3.63
N GLU A 37 14.45 -22.99 2.34
CA GLU A 37 15.58 -22.71 1.46
C GLU A 37 15.41 -21.41 0.63
N GLY A 38 15.03 -20.30 1.22
CA GLY A 38 15.19 -19.01 0.57
C GLY A 38 14.06 -18.01 0.86
N GLU A 39 14.41 -16.90 1.49
CA GLU A 39 13.54 -15.75 1.59
C GLU A 39 13.15 -15.28 0.17
N PRO A 40 11.87 -15.00 -0.10
CA PRO A 40 11.45 -14.40 -1.36
C PRO A 40 12.26 -13.12 -1.59
N GLN A 41 12.74 -12.89 -2.79
CA GLN A 41 13.58 -11.74 -3.11
C GLN A 41 12.76 -10.67 -3.84
N GLN A 42 13.07 -9.40 -3.55
CA GLN A 42 12.53 -8.29 -4.33
C GLN A 42 12.88 -8.42 -5.81
N THR A 43 11.91 -8.19 -6.68
CA THR A 43 12.12 -8.13 -8.12
C THR A 43 12.87 -6.85 -8.52
N PHE A 44 13.41 -6.82 -9.74
CA PHE A 44 13.99 -5.60 -10.31
C PHE A 44 12.98 -4.45 -10.36
N PHE A 45 11.72 -4.75 -10.68
CA PHE A 45 10.64 -3.75 -10.74
C PHE A 45 10.31 -3.18 -9.38
N ASP A 46 10.34 -3.99 -8.31
CA ASP A 46 10.14 -3.49 -6.95
C ASP A 46 11.23 -2.50 -6.56
N LYS A 47 12.50 -2.83 -6.77
CA LYS A 47 13.63 -1.94 -6.47
C LYS A 47 13.56 -0.63 -7.26
N TRP A 48 13.09 -0.68 -8.50
CA TRP A 48 12.91 0.51 -9.32
C TRP A 48 11.75 1.38 -8.84
N ARG A 49 10.59 0.77 -8.49
CA ARG A 49 9.46 1.45 -7.83
C ARG A 49 9.91 2.12 -6.54
N ASP A 50 10.62 1.41 -5.68
CA ASP A 50 11.08 1.89 -4.38
C ASP A 50 11.99 3.11 -4.53
N LYS A 51 12.93 3.09 -5.49
CA LYS A 51 13.74 4.25 -5.83
C LYS A 51 12.92 5.45 -6.31
N LEU A 52 11.86 5.20 -7.08
CA LEU A 52 10.93 6.26 -7.50
C LEU A 52 10.22 6.87 -6.28
N LEU A 53 9.78 6.07 -5.32
CA LEU A 53 9.09 6.53 -4.11
C LEU A 53 10.02 7.40 -3.25
N VAL A 54 11.27 7.00 -3.04
CA VAL A 54 12.29 7.79 -2.33
C VAL A 54 12.51 9.14 -3.03
N ASN A 55 12.69 9.15 -4.36
CA ASN A 55 12.87 10.39 -5.11
C ASN A 55 11.63 11.28 -5.07
N THR A 56 10.45 10.67 -5.03
CA THR A 56 9.18 11.38 -4.90
C THR A 56 9.10 12.03 -3.52
N TYR A 57 9.44 11.32 -2.45
CA TYR A 57 9.49 11.91 -1.11
C TYR A 57 10.50 13.06 -1.02
N ARG A 58 11.71 12.89 -1.54
CA ARG A 58 12.73 13.97 -1.57
C ARG A 58 12.26 15.23 -2.28
N LYS A 59 11.34 15.09 -3.25
CA LYS A 59 10.78 16.22 -3.99
C LYS A 59 9.64 16.94 -3.26
N TYR A 60 8.80 16.19 -2.54
CA TYR A 60 7.55 16.70 -1.96
C TYR A 60 7.56 16.76 -0.43
N GLY A 61 8.46 16.05 0.22
CA GLY A 61 8.63 16.04 1.67
C GLY A 61 9.14 17.39 2.18
N ASN A 62 8.70 17.75 3.38
CA ASN A 62 9.15 18.97 4.06
C ASN A 62 10.47 18.74 4.81
N ASN A 63 10.70 17.53 5.29
CA ASN A 63 11.88 17.14 6.06
C ASN A 63 12.87 16.38 5.19
N LYS A 64 14.13 16.39 5.57
CA LYS A 64 15.12 15.46 5.04
C LYS A 64 14.79 14.05 5.51
N LEU A 65 15.27 13.05 4.77
CA LEU A 65 14.98 11.66 5.10
C LEU A 65 15.50 11.26 6.49
N ASP A 66 16.69 11.70 6.86
CA ASP A 66 17.32 11.44 8.16
C ASP A 66 16.62 12.12 9.36
N GLU A 67 15.74 13.08 9.09
CA GLU A 67 14.90 13.75 10.08
C GLU A 67 13.47 13.19 10.11
N SER A 68 13.15 12.19 9.29
CA SER A 68 11.78 11.75 9.03
C SER A 68 11.46 10.43 9.71
N ASP A 69 10.28 10.38 10.37
CA ASP A 69 9.67 9.15 10.83
C ASP A 69 8.80 8.58 9.71
N VAL A 70 9.05 7.32 9.33
CA VAL A 70 8.41 6.65 8.19
C VAL A 70 7.56 5.50 8.69
N LEU A 71 6.32 5.42 8.20
CA LEU A 71 5.41 4.29 8.40
C LEU A 71 5.08 3.63 7.04
N ASP A 72 5.25 2.33 6.96
CA ASP A 72 4.77 1.51 5.85
C ASP A 72 3.52 0.75 6.29
N VAL A 73 2.36 1.02 5.68
CA VAL A 73 1.10 0.35 5.97
C VAL A 73 0.87 -0.76 4.94
N GLY A 74 0.69 -1.99 5.41
CA GLY A 74 0.75 -3.19 4.58
C GLY A 74 2.20 -3.53 4.24
N CYS A 75 3.08 -3.52 5.24
CA CYS A 75 4.53 -3.60 5.02
C CYS A 75 5.03 -4.98 4.55
N GLY A 76 4.21 -6.03 4.66
CA GLY A 76 4.64 -7.39 4.36
C GLY A 76 5.93 -7.74 5.09
N TYR A 77 6.91 -8.23 4.34
CA TYR A 77 8.26 -8.57 4.86
C TYR A 77 9.19 -7.36 5.10
N GLY A 78 8.68 -6.13 4.98
CA GLY A 78 9.41 -4.89 5.28
C GLY A 78 10.46 -4.49 4.24
N TRP A 79 10.42 -5.03 3.03
CA TRP A 79 11.44 -4.74 1.99
C TRP A 79 11.41 -3.30 1.51
N LEU A 80 10.23 -2.69 1.39
CA LEU A 80 10.10 -1.31 0.93
C LEU A 80 10.87 -0.35 1.84
N LEU A 81 10.87 -0.61 3.13
CA LEU A 81 11.59 0.20 4.12
C LEU A 81 13.12 0.16 3.93
N ASP A 82 13.67 -0.84 3.21
CA ASP A 82 15.11 -0.87 2.88
C ASP A 82 15.51 0.30 1.97
N ALA A 83 14.60 0.76 1.11
CA ALA A 83 14.86 1.92 0.25
C ALA A 83 14.86 3.25 1.02
N PHE A 84 14.29 3.29 2.21
CA PHE A 84 14.23 4.45 3.10
C PHE A 84 15.27 4.38 4.24
N GLU A 85 16.28 3.51 4.11
CA GLU A 85 17.38 3.44 5.06
C GLU A 85 18.03 4.81 5.23
N GLY A 86 18.35 5.15 6.49
CA GLY A 86 18.80 6.50 6.88
C GLY A 86 17.69 7.42 7.38
N ALA A 87 16.42 7.00 7.36
CA ALA A 87 15.35 7.73 8.06
C ALA A 87 15.56 7.68 9.58
N ASN A 88 14.99 8.68 10.29
CA ASN A 88 15.07 8.75 11.76
C ASN A 88 14.44 7.50 12.41
N THR A 89 13.24 7.13 11.96
CA THR A 89 12.54 5.93 12.42
C THR A 89 11.90 5.21 11.26
N LEU A 90 12.00 3.87 11.23
CA LEU A 90 11.34 3.02 10.25
C LEU A 90 10.38 2.08 10.96
N CYS A 91 9.08 2.23 10.66
CA CYS A 91 8.00 1.43 11.22
C CYS A 91 7.21 0.75 10.11
N GLY A 92 6.77 -0.48 10.37
CA GLY A 92 5.88 -1.22 9.48
C GLY A 92 4.69 -1.82 10.22
N VAL A 93 3.51 -1.80 9.61
CA VAL A 93 2.32 -2.48 10.12
C VAL A 93 1.73 -3.36 9.03
N ASP A 94 1.37 -4.58 9.38
CA ASP A 94 0.71 -5.53 8.49
C ASP A 94 -0.31 -6.37 9.28
N ILE A 95 -1.37 -6.82 8.62
CA ILE A 95 -2.37 -7.69 9.23
C ILE A 95 -1.84 -9.11 9.44
N ALA A 96 -0.90 -9.54 8.58
CA ALA A 96 -0.32 -10.87 8.59
C ALA A 96 0.78 -11.00 9.66
N HIS A 97 0.49 -11.71 10.75
CA HIS A 97 1.44 -11.94 11.84
C HIS A 97 2.77 -12.52 11.35
N HIS A 98 2.72 -13.56 10.49
CA HIS A 98 3.91 -14.19 9.92
C HIS A 98 4.81 -13.19 9.16
N ALA A 99 4.22 -12.30 8.36
CA ALA A 99 4.98 -11.29 7.62
C ALA A 99 5.72 -10.33 8.56
N VAL A 100 5.04 -9.88 9.62
CA VAL A 100 5.61 -9.02 10.66
C VAL A 100 6.78 -9.70 11.39
N GLU A 101 6.65 -10.99 11.73
CA GLU A 101 7.73 -11.77 12.34
C GLU A 101 8.96 -11.89 11.41
N VAL A 102 8.74 -12.19 10.13
CA VAL A 102 9.82 -12.25 9.14
C VAL A 102 10.50 -10.90 9.01
N ALA A 103 9.73 -9.81 8.89
CA ALA A 103 10.27 -8.45 8.82
C ALA A 103 11.13 -8.11 10.06
N GLY A 104 10.65 -8.44 11.25
CA GLY A 104 11.37 -8.22 12.50
C GLY A 104 12.67 -9.04 12.62
N ARG A 105 12.68 -10.30 12.11
CA ARG A 105 13.91 -11.11 12.06
C ARG A 105 14.93 -10.56 11.05
N ARG A 106 14.46 -10.05 9.90
CA ARG A 106 15.33 -9.46 8.87
C ARG A 106 15.99 -8.16 9.32
N LYS A 107 15.26 -7.32 10.04
CA LYS A 107 15.66 -5.96 10.41
C LYS A 107 15.27 -5.67 11.87
N PRO A 108 15.97 -6.27 12.85
CA PRO A 108 15.64 -6.13 14.28
C PRO A 108 15.79 -4.71 14.82
N GLU A 109 16.48 -3.84 14.10
CA GLU A 109 16.63 -2.42 14.42
C GLU A 109 15.39 -1.57 14.05
N ARG A 110 14.41 -2.15 13.33
CA ARG A 110 13.17 -1.47 12.91
C ARG A 110 11.99 -1.94 13.74
N PHE A 111 10.92 -1.19 13.69
CA PHE A 111 9.72 -1.45 14.47
C PHE A 111 8.61 -2.02 13.59
N PHE A 112 8.30 -3.30 13.76
CA PHE A 112 7.20 -3.95 13.06
C PHE A 112 6.14 -4.38 14.05
N LYS A 113 4.85 -4.16 13.70
CA LYS A 113 3.70 -4.55 14.51
C LYS A 113 2.60 -5.13 13.66
N GLN A 114 1.93 -6.14 14.19
CA GLN A 114 0.68 -6.61 13.61
C GLN A 114 -0.43 -5.57 13.85
N GLY A 115 -1.25 -5.32 12.85
CA GLY A 115 -2.41 -4.43 12.96
C GLY A 115 -3.24 -4.38 11.68
N ASP A 116 -4.54 -4.19 11.84
CA ASP A 116 -5.46 -3.94 10.73
C ASP A 116 -5.49 -2.44 10.42
N LEU A 117 -5.41 -2.07 9.14
CA LEU A 117 -5.47 -0.66 8.72
C LEU A 117 -6.86 -0.03 8.97
N HIS A 118 -7.90 -0.84 9.18
CA HIS A 118 -9.22 -0.34 9.59
C HIS A 118 -9.24 0.16 11.05
N ASP A 119 -8.26 -0.26 11.87
CA ASP A 119 -8.11 0.11 13.26
C ASP A 119 -7.12 1.27 13.44
N PRO A 120 -7.09 1.91 14.61
CA PRO A 120 -6.04 2.87 14.94
C PRO A 120 -4.65 2.27 14.86
N SER A 121 -3.66 3.07 14.40
CA SER A 121 -2.26 2.64 14.32
C SER A 121 -1.78 2.05 15.65
N PRO A 122 -1.07 0.91 15.63
CA PRO A 122 -0.48 0.32 16.83
C PRO A 122 0.73 1.11 17.36
N PHE A 123 1.16 2.14 16.64
CA PHE A 123 2.25 3.03 17.05
C PHE A 123 1.71 4.29 17.73
N PRO A 124 2.27 4.70 18.87
CA PRO A 124 1.81 5.88 19.61
C PRO A 124 2.24 7.20 18.94
N GLN A 125 3.33 7.17 18.16
CA GLN A 125 3.83 8.36 17.46
C GLN A 125 3.11 8.59 16.13
N LYS A 126 3.28 9.80 15.60
CA LYS A 126 2.86 10.18 14.24
C LYS A 126 4.06 10.28 13.33
N PHE A 127 3.83 10.21 12.02
CA PHE A 127 4.83 10.03 11.01
C PHE A 127 4.89 11.20 10.02
N ASP A 128 6.09 11.49 9.52
CA ASP A 128 6.35 12.50 8.49
C ASP A 128 6.07 11.96 7.09
N LEU A 129 6.26 10.66 6.90
CA LEU A 129 5.98 9.94 5.67
C LEU A 129 5.17 8.67 5.97
N ILE A 130 4.09 8.47 5.22
CA ILE A 130 3.34 7.21 5.24
C ILE A 130 3.35 6.63 3.81
N LEU A 131 3.73 5.37 3.72
CA LEU A 131 3.73 4.58 2.50
C LEU A 131 2.48 3.69 2.50
N ALA A 132 1.65 3.79 1.47
CA ALA A 132 0.47 2.95 1.25
C ALA A 132 0.57 2.35 -0.16
N ILE A 133 1.36 1.29 -0.28
CA ILE A 133 1.78 0.73 -1.55
C ILE A 133 1.15 -0.64 -1.75
N ASN A 134 0.24 -0.74 -2.71
CA ASN A 134 -0.54 -1.94 -3.00
C ASN A 134 -1.27 -2.49 -1.75
N ILE A 135 -1.97 -1.60 -1.03
CA ILE A 135 -2.74 -1.96 0.17
C ILE A 135 -4.19 -1.47 0.11
N ILE A 136 -4.46 -0.30 -0.47
CA ILE A 136 -5.81 0.31 -0.47
C ILE A 136 -6.82 -0.55 -1.24
N GLU A 137 -6.39 -1.24 -2.30
CA GLU A 137 -7.21 -2.16 -3.11
C GLU A 137 -7.71 -3.39 -2.34
N HIS A 138 -7.07 -3.71 -1.23
CA HIS A 138 -7.43 -4.84 -0.36
C HIS A 138 -8.41 -4.45 0.76
N LEU A 139 -8.70 -3.16 0.93
CA LEU A 139 -9.55 -2.69 2.03
C LEU A 139 -11.03 -2.90 1.72
N SER A 140 -11.75 -3.53 2.64
CA SER A 140 -13.22 -3.65 2.59
C SER A 140 -13.92 -2.33 2.91
N ASN A 141 -13.28 -1.46 3.68
CA ASN A 141 -13.71 -0.11 4.01
C ASN A 141 -12.55 0.88 3.82
N PRO A 142 -12.32 1.37 2.59
CA PRO A 142 -11.22 2.29 2.28
C PRO A 142 -11.27 3.59 3.08
N GLU A 143 -12.46 4.10 3.40
CA GLU A 143 -12.62 5.31 4.20
C GLU A 143 -12.05 5.13 5.61
N ALA A 144 -12.31 4.00 6.26
CA ALA A 144 -11.75 3.69 7.59
C ALA A 144 -10.22 3.58 7.52
N GLY A 145 -9.68 2.87 6.52
CA GLY A 145 -8.23 2.76 6.33
C GLY A 145 -7.56 4.12 6.08
N ILE A 146 -8.15 4.97 5.22
CA ILE A 146 -7.63 6.31 4.96
C ILE A 146 -7.74 7.20 6.21
N SER A 147 -8.78 7.05 7.03
CA SER A 147 -8.90 7.73 8.32
C SER A 147 -7.79 7.30 9.29
N SER A 148 -7.44 6.01 9.35
CA SER A 148 -6.32 5.51 10.15
C SER A 148 -4.98 6.11 9.67
N ILE A 149 -4.76 6.18 8.36
CA ILE A 149 -3.59 6.87 7.76
C ILE A 149 -3.58 8.35 8.20
N GLN A 150 -4.72 9.04 8.11
CA GLN A 150 -4.84 10.45 8.50
C GLN A 150 -4.50 10.66 9.97
N ASN A 151 -4.97 9.78 10.85
CA ASN A 151 -4.70 9.85 12.28
C ASN A 151 -3.22 9.56 12.61
N SER A 152 -2.54 8.75 11.80
CA SER A 152 -1.12 8.40 11.95
C SER A 152 -0.17 9.47 11.40
N ALA A 153 -0.65 10.37 10.57
CA ALA A 153 0.15 11.41 9.94
C ALA A 153 0.36 12.63 10.85
N LYS A 154 1.56 13.24 10.84
CA LYS A 154 1.82 14.58 11.39
C LYS A 154 1.15 15.65 10.51
N PRO A 155 0.83 16.86 11.03
CA PRO A 155 0.48 17.98 10.17
C PRO A 155 1.59 18.23 9.12
N GLY A 156 1.23 18.39 7.85
CA GLY A 156 2.19 18.53 6.76
C GLY A 156 2.85 17.24 6.27
N ALA A 157 2.57 16.09 6.89
CA ALA A 157 3.11 14.79 6.48
C ALA A 157 2.73 14.44 5.03
N ILE A 158 3.62 13.70 4.38
CA ILE A 158 3.40 13.17 3.04
C ILE A 158 2.87 11.74 3.14
N VAL A 159 1.87 11.43 2.30
CA VAL A 159 1.41 10.06 2.04
C VAL A 159 1.67 9.73 0.59
N LEU A 160 2.42 8.67 0.34
CA LEU A 160 2.63 8.10 -0.99
C LEU A 160 1.69 6.92 -1.17
N VAL A 161 0.85 6.99 -2.18
CA VAL A 161 -0.09 5.91 -2.54
C VAL A 161 0.29 5.38 -3.91
N HIS A 162 0.54 4.08 -4.00
CA HIS A 162 0.70 3.38 -5.28
C HIS A 162 -0.21 2.16 -5.29
N MET A 163 -1.03 2.04 -6.34
CA MET A 163 -1.98 0.93 -6.46
C MET A 163 -2.48 0.79 -7.91
N PRO A 164 -3.00 -0.37 -8.30
CA PRO A 164 -3.70 -0.51 -9.58
C PRO A 164 -5.09 0.15 -9.53
N THR A 165 -5.47 0.82 -10.62
CA THR A 165 -6.76 1.53 -10.74
C THR A 165 -7.43 1.26 -12.07
N ILE A 166 -8.76 1.44 -12.13
CA ILE A 166 -9.56 1.30 -13.35
C ILE A 166 -10.17 2.65 -13.69
N SER A 167 -9.66 3.31 -14.73
CA SER A 167 -10.09 4.65 -15.11
C SER A 167 -10.85 4.69 -16.46
N ASN A 168 -10.67 3.67 -17.31
CA ASN A 168 -11.33 3.54 -18.61
C ASN A 168 -11.34 2.07 -19.07
N TRP A 169 -11.88 1.80 -20.27
CA TRP A 169 -11.98 0.45 -20.83
C TRP A 169 -10.59 -0.21 -21.07
N LEU A 170 -9.58 0.57 -21.45
CA LEU A 170 -8.22 0.06 -21.67
C LEU A 170 -7.56 -0.36 -20.36
N THR A 171 -7.60 0.49 -19.35
CA THR A 171 -7.09 0.14 -18.01
C THR A 171 -7.87 -1.00 -17.38
N ARG A 172 -9.18 -1.14 -17.66
CA ARG A 172 -9.98 -2.31 -17.26
C ARG A 172 -9.47 -3.60 -17.91
N TRP A 173 -9.19 -3.54 -19.21
CA TRP A 173 -8.67 -4.68 -19.96
C TRP A 173 -7.27 -5.09 -19.47
N GLU A 174 -6.38 -4.13 -19.24
CA GLU A 174 -5.06 -4.42 -18.68
C GLU A 174 -5.14 -4.92 -17.24
N TYR A 175 -5.99 -4.30 -16.42
CA TYR A 175 -6.26 -4.74 -15.05
C TYR A 175 -6.68 -6.21 -15.00
N SER A 176 -7.57 -6.63 -15.91
CA SER A 176 -8.06 -8.00 -15.96
C SER A 176 -6.97 -9.03 -16.28
N LYS A 177 -5.90 -8.62 -16.93
CA LYS A 177 -4.77 -9.51 -17.24
C LYS A 177 -3.70 -9.55 -16.14
N LEU A 178 -3.52 -8.45 -15.44
CA LEU A 178 -2.40 -8.26 -14.53
C LEU A 178 -2.79 -8.45 -13.05
N TYR A 179 -4.05 -8.15 -12.68
CA TYR A 179 -4.46 -8.03 -11.29
C TYR A 179 -5.73 -8.78 -10.92
N ASP A 180 -6.61 -9.16 -11.86
CA ASP A 180 -7.87 -9.88 -11.55
C ASP A 180 -7.64 -11.33 -11.07
N SER A 181 -6.43 -11.87 -11.22
CA SER A 181 -6.04 -13.16 -10.65
C SER A 181 -5.92 -13.15 -9.12
N ASP A 182 -5.75 -11.97 -8.53
CA ASP A 182 -5.72 -11.80 -7.08
C ASP A 182 -7.15 -11.56 -6.55
N PRO A 183 -7.75 -12.54 -5.85
CA PRO A 183 -9.11 -12.43 -5.32
C PRO A 183 -9.22 -11.41 -4.17
N THR A 184 -8.10 -10.99 -3.60
CA THR A 184 -8.07 -10.03 -2.48
C THR A 184 -8.17 -8.58 -2.94
N HIS A 185 -8.09 -8.31 -4.25
CA HIS A 185 -8.37 -6.98 -4.84
C HIS A 185 -9.88 -6.73 -4.86
N ILE A 186 -10.44 -6.40 -3.70
CA ILE A 186 -11.89 -6.17 -3.52
C ILE A 186 -12.32 -4.73 -3.84
N PHE A 187 -11.43 -3.75 -3.67
CA PHE A 187 -11.66 -2.35 -4.02
C PHE A 187 -10.92 -1.99 -5.31
N ARG A 188 -11.65 -1.70 -6.37
CA ARG A 188 -11.13 -1.43 -7.73
C ARG A 188 -11.53 -0.02 -8.20
N PRO A 189 -10.96 1.03 -7.59
CA PRO A 189 -11.36 2.41 -7.87
C PRO A 189 -10.71 2.95 -9.15
N SER A 190 -11.21 4.12 -9.60
CA SER A 190 -10.45 5.00 -10.45
C SER A 190 -9.46 5.84 -9.63
N GLY A 191 -8.39 6.34 -10.24
CA GLY A 191 -7.50 7.29 -9.55
C GLY A 191 -8.22 8.56 -9.08
N LYS A 192 -9.29 8.99 -9.79
CA LYS A 192 -10.16 10.09 -9.33
C LYS A 192 -10.88 9.73 -8.02
N THR A 193 -11.37 8.51 -7.91
CA THR A 193 -12.02 8.03 -6.67
C THR A 193 -11.04 8.01 -5.51
N VAL A 194 -9.82 7.48 -5.71
CA VAL A 194 -8.77 7.48 -4.68
C VAL A 194 -8.45 8.90 -4.23
N ARG A 195 -8.23 9.82 -5.16
CA ARG A 195 -7.98 11.23 -4.85
C ARG A 195 -9.11 11.83 -4.02
N ASN A 196 -10.35 11.66 -4.43
CA ASN A 196 -11.50 12.23 -3.72
C ASN A 196 -11.62 11.69 -2.28
N LEU A 197 -11.32 10.40 -2.05
CA LEU A 197 -11.32 9.81 -0.70
C LEU A 197 -10.26 10.44 0.20
N PHE A 198 -9.04 10.64 -0.30
CA PHE A 198 -7.98 11.30 0.48
C PHE A 198 -8.29 12.79 0.72
N GLU A 199 -8.82 13.50 -0.27
CA GLU A 199 -9.21 14.90 -0.12
C GLU A 199 -10.35 15.07 0.91
N ALA A 200 -11.33 14.16 0.92
CA ALA A 200 -12.41 14.13 1.91
C ALA A 200 -11.89 13.83 3.32
N ALA A 201 -10.82 13.05 3.45
CA ALA A 201 -10.14 12.77 4.72
C ALA A 201 -9.19 13.90 5.19
N GLY A 202 -9.16 15.06 4.50
CA GLY A 202 -8.39 16.23 4.93
C GLY A 202 -6.98 16.32 4.36
N PHE A 203 -6.68 15.58 3.29
CA PHE A 203 -5.41 15.69 2.58
C PHE A 203 -5.53 16.69 1.41
N GLU A 204 -4.39 17.22 1.00
CA GLU A 204 -4.19 17.97 -0.25
C GLU A 204 -3.49 17.07 -1.26
N THR A 205 -3.99 17.00 -2.49
CA THR A 205 -3.31 16.30 -3.58
C THR A 205 -2.22 17.17 -4.17
N LEU A 206 -0.96 16.77 -3.98
CA LEU A 206 0.20 17.46 -4.58
C LEU A 206 0.51 16.98 -5.98
N ARG A 207 0.29 15.69 -6.23
CA ARG A 207 0.49 15.04 -7.52
C ARG A 207 -0.36 13.78 -7.60
N ASP A 208 -0.87 13.51 -8.80
CA ASP A 208 -1.36 12.20 -9.20
C ASP A 208 -0.89 11.88 -10.63
N SER A 209 -0.62 10.62 -10.91
CA SER A 209 -0.08 10.18 -12.20
C SER A 209 -0.38 8.71 -12.44
N TYR A 210 -0.75 8.41 -13.67
CA TYR A 210 -0.75 7.05 -14.21
C TYR A 210 0.59 6.81 -14.89
N LEU A 211 1.11 5.60 -14.87
CA LEU A 211 2.48 5.31 -15.32
C LEU A 211 3.50 6.29 -14.68
N PRO A 212 3.73 6.19 -13.38
CA PRO A 212 4.55 7.16 -12.64
C PRO A 212 6.00 7.27 -13.16
N HIS A 213 6.40 6.37 -14.02
CA HIS A 213 7.72 6.31 -14.64
C HIS A 213 7.84 7.17 -15.91
N PHE A 214 6.72 7.67 -16.42
CA PHE A 214 6.69 8.58 -17.58
C PHE A 214 6.42 10.02 -17.15
N PRO A 215 6.81 11.02 -17.97
CA PRO A 215 6.49 12.40 -17.70
C PRO A 215 4.98 12.59 -17.47
N ALA A 216 4.60 13.22 -16.37
CA ALA A 216 3.20 13.34 -15.93
C ALA A 216 2.29 14.01 -16.99
N PHE A 217 2.83 14.91 -17.83
CA PHE A 217 2.06 15.57 -18.88
C PHE A 217 1.57 14.59 -19.97
N LEU A 218 2.30 13.47 -20.21
CA LEU A 218 1.91 12.45 -21.18
C LEU A 218 0.83 11.50 -20.63
N THR A 219 0.82 11.26 -19.34
CA THR A 219 -0.01 10.22 -18.70
C THR A 219 -1.23 10.79 -17.96
N LYS A 220 -1.22 12.09 -17.65
CA LYS A 220 -2.34 12.74 -16.95
C LYS A 220 -3.62 12.84 -17.79
N VAL A 221 -3.46 12.97 -19.11
CA VAL A 221 -4.59 13.19 -20.04
C VAL A 221 -5.24 11.87 -20.44
N TRP A 222 -4.47 10.79 -20.52
CA TRP A 222 -4.98 9.49 -20.93
C TRP A 222 -4.35 8.37 -20.12
N PRO A 223 -5.05 7.82 -19.13
CA PRO A 223 -4.56 6.66 -18.38
C PRO A 223 -4.55 5.43 -19.31
N VAL A 224 -3.36 5.00 -19.67
CA VAL A 224 -3.12 3.85 -20.55
C VAL A 224 -2.69 2.60 -19.79
N HIS A 225 -2.37 2.73 -18.50
CA HIS A 225 -1.93 1.64 -17.63
C HIS A 225 -2.61 1.77 -16.25
N PRO A 226 -2.95 0.66 -15.58
CA PRO A 226 -3.62 0.71 -14.28
C PRO A 226 -2.75 1.26 -13.12
N ALA A 227 -1.41 1.22 -13.22
CA ALA A 227 -0.55 1.72 -12.15
C ALA A 227 -0.77 3.22 -11.90
N TYR A 228 -1.17 3.54 -10.68
CA TYR A 228 -1.46 4.89 -10.21
C TYR A 228 -0.55 5.24 -9.05
N LEU A 229 0.08 6.41 -9.10
CA LEU A 229 0.86 6.99 -8.02
C LEU A 229 0.28 8.34 -7.65
N ALA A 230 -0.03 8.53 -6.38
CA ALA A 230 -0.46 9.80 -5.84
C ALA A 230 0.42 10.22 -4.65
N VAL A 231 0.55 11.53 -4.50
CA VAL A 231 1.26 12.21 -3.41
C VAL A 231 0.26 13.12 -2.73
N PHE A 232 0.00 12.84 -1.48
CA PHE A 232 -0.90 13.62 -0.64
C PHE A 232 -0.13 14.28 0.49
N ARG A 233 -0.57 15.48 0.91
CA ARG A 233 -0.09 16.18 2.10
C ARG A 233 -1.23 16.31 3.09
N LYS A 234 -1.00 15.98 4.36
CA LYS A 234 -1.95 16.27 5.43
C LYS A 234 -2.02 17.78 5.68
N LYS A 235 -3.26 18.32 5.66
CA LYS A 235 -3.54 19.72 6.00
C LYS A 235 -3.38 19.99 7.49
#